data_962a343ed85617591ec782d35f7cdcfc
#
_entry.id   962a343ed85617591ec782d35f7cdcfc
#
_cell.length_a   1.000
_cell.length_b   1.000
_cell.length_c   1.000
_cell.angle_alpha   90.00
_cell.angle_beta   90.00
_cell.angle_gamma   90.00
#
_symmetry.space_group_name_H-M   'P 1'
#
loop_
_entity.id
_entity.type
_entity.pdbx_description
1 polymer ?
#
loop_
_entity_poly.entity_id
_entity_poly.type
_entity_poly.pdbx_seq_one_letter_code
_entity_poly.pdbx_strand_id
1 'polypeptide(L)'
;MRFAFLQEPPFCFTDPSGAPNGCDAKLAEKICALLAEAFSPAETEFAELLPGLVDGRWDMTTGLFVSEERRMLVDFTRPIWMLADGLLVAKGNPRTFDGYRPVAEDQAALIGIISGQIQHQTALQNGVPPERIKVFARQAEAADAVAAGAVHAYASVAMAHRGYVGRHPDAPLTVIDVPAAEKQPAAGAFALAKGNAALRRRIDSCLDDVLGSSWHREMMSEHGFSGADIDRLL
;
A
#
# COMPACT_ATOMS: atom_id res chain seq x y z
N MET A 1 -19.83 7.49 5.33
CA MET A 1 -18.81 7.47 4.25
C MET A 1 -18.40 6.03 3.98
N ARG A 2 -18.56 5.56 2.74
CA ARG A 2 -18.15 4.21 2.32
C ARG A 2 -16.65 4.23 2.04
N PHE A 3 -15.90 3.39 2.74
CA PHE A 3 -14.44 3.33 2.67
C PHE A 3 -13.98 1.98 2.12
N ALA A 4 -13.39 1.98 0.93
CA ALA A 4 -12.88 0.77 0.31
C ALA A 4 -11.48 0.42 0.81
N PHE A 5 -11.26 -0.83 1.18
CA PHE A 5 -9.98 -1.33 1.67
C PHE A 5 -9.70 -2.75 1.17
N LEU A 6 -8.46 -3.20 1.35
CA LEU A 6 -8.00 -4.55 1.01
C LEU A 6 -7.21 -5.14 2.17
N GLN A 7 -7.01 -6.46 2.14
CA GLN A 7 -6.20 -7.15 3.14
C GLN A 7 -4.72 -6.91 2.87
N GLU A 8 -4.21 -5.76 3.33
CA GLU A 8 -2.81 -5.34 3.17
C GLU A 8 -2.29 -4.70 4.48
N PRO A 9 -1.97 -5.52 5.51
CA PRO A 9 -1.38 -5.00 6.74
C PRO A 9 -0.02 -4.33 6.46
N PRO A 10 0.34 -3.23 7.15
CA PRO A 10 -0.35 -2.67 8.32
C PRO A 10 -1.40 -1.59 7.98
N PHE A 11 -1.67 -1.34 6.69
CA PHE A 11 -2.57 -0.26 6.24
C PHE A 11 -4.02 -0.57 6.56
N CYS A 12 -4.50 -1.69 6.03
CA CYS A 12 -5.85 -2.20 6.29
C CYS A 12 -5.83 -3.72 6.39
N PHE A 13 -6.64 -4.25 7.28
CA PHE A 13 -6.91 -5.67 7.42
C PHE A 13 -8.14 -5.89 8.30
N THR A 14 -8.74 -7.07 8.22
CA THR A 14 -9.80 -7.48 9.13
C THR A 14 -9.16 -8.14 10.36
N ASP A 15 -9.48 -7.66 11.54
CA ASP A 15 -9.01 -8.24 12.79
C ASP A 15 -9.78 -9.54 13.16
N PRO A 16 -9.35 -10.27 14.21
CA PRO A 16 -10.04 -11.50 14.63
C PRO A 16 -11.51 -11.31 15.05
N SER A 17 -11.94 -10.10 15.36
CA SER A 17 -13.36 -9.78 15.68
C SER A 17 -14.21 -9.56 14.43
N GLY A 18 -13.58 -9.50 13.24
CA GLY A 18 -14.23 -9.17 11.98
C GLY A 18 -14.30 -7.66 11.70
N ALA A 19 -13.65 -6.83 12.54
CA ALA A 19 -13.62 -5.39 12.35
C ALA A 19 -12.43 -4.94 11.46
N PRO A 20 -12.60 -3.88 10.64
CA PRO A 20 -11.48 -3.31 9.91
C PRO A 20 -10.49 -2.66 10.88
N ASN A 21 -9.21 -2.90 10.66
CA ASN A 21 -8.10 -2.40 11.45
C ASN A 21 -6.94 -2.00 10.51
N GLY A 22 -5.89 -1.39 11.05
CA GLY A 22 -4.75 -0.88 10.30
C GLY A 22 -4.70 0.65 10.29
N CYS A 23 -3.54 1.21 9.96
CA CYS A 23 -3.33 2.65 10.09
C CYS A 23 -4.25 3.48 9.19
N ASP A 24 -4.49 3.06 7.95
CA ASP A 24 -5.40 3.76 7.03
C ASP A 24 -6.87 3.62 7.47
N ALA A 25 -7.27 2.43 7.94
CA ALA A 25 -8.63 2.21 8.44
C ALA A 25 -8.90 3.06 9.68
N LYS A 26 -7.96 3.11 10.63
CA LYS A 26 -8.07 3.92 11.85
C LYS A 26 -8.09 5.42 11.55
N LEU A 27 -7.26 5.86 10.61
CA LEU A 27 -7.26 7.27 10.18
C LEU A 27 -8.58 7.63 9.48
N ALA A 28 -9.10 6.78 8.59
CA ALA A 28 -10.38 6.98 7.93
C ALA A 28 -11.55 7.01 8.92
N GLU A 29 -11.57 6.09 9.89
CA GLU A 29 -12.56 6.06 10.98
C GLU A 29 -12.52 7.37 11.80
N LYS A 30 -11.32 7.85 12.16
CA LYS A 30 -11.12 9.11 12.87
C LYS A 30 -11.66 10.30 12.09
N ILE A 31 -11.37 10.36 10.78
CA ILE A 31 -11.89 11.42 9.88
C ILE A 31 -13.42 11.36 9.83
N CYS A 32 -14.02 10.18 9.67
CA CYS A 32 -15.47 10.02 9.66
C CYS A 32 -16.09 10.56 10.96
N ALA A 33 -15.49 10.24 12.11
CA ALA A 33 -15.96 10.74 13.42
C ALA A 33 -15.90 12.28 13.51
N LEU A 34 -14.80 12.91 13.05
CA LEU A 34 -14.65 14.37 13.04
C LEU A 34 -15.66 15.05 12.10
N LEU A 35 -16.03 14.40 11.02
CA LEU A 35 -17.01 14.88 10.04
C LEU A 35 -18.47 14.59 10.45
N ALA A 36 -18.70 13.89 11.57
CA ALA A 36 -20.00 13.36 11.99
C ALA A 36 -20.65 12.46 10.92
N GLU A 37 -19.85 11.68 10.19
CA GLU A 37 -20.25 10.73 9.15
C GLU A 37 -20.13 9.30 9.68
N ALA A 38 -21.06 8.42 9.28
CA ALA A 38 -20.91 7.00 9.58
C ALA A 38 -19.74 6.39 8.80
N PHE A 39 -18.89 5.63 9.47
CA PHE A 39 -17.82 4.84 8.83
C PHE A 39 -18.39 3.51 8.34
N SER A 40 -18.33 3.27 7.02
CA SER A 40 -18.89 2.08 6.37
C SER A 40 -17.80 1.41 5.50
N PRO A 41 -16.97 0.53 6.09
CA PRO A 41 -15.90 -0.13 5.38
C PRO A 41 -16.43 -1.19 4.40
N ALA A 42 -15.77 -1.29 3.24
CA ALA A 42 -16.06 -2.27 2.19
C ALA A 42 -14.75 -2.90 1.70
N GLU A 43 -14.61 -4.22 1.91
CA GLU A 43 -13.45 -4.95 1.42
C GLU A 43 -13.53 -5.15 -0.10
N THR A 44 -12.41 -4.99 -0.79
CA THR A 44 -12.28 -5.17 -2.24
C THR A 44 -10.87 -5.59 -2.62
N GLU A 45 -10.59 -5.74 -3.91
CA GLU A 45 -9.25 -5.96 -4.45
C GLU A 45 -8.64 -4.66 -4.97
N PHE A 46 -7.31 -4.62 -5.05
CA PHE A 46 -6.57 -3.40 -5.43
C PHE A 46 -7.03 -2.84 -6.77
N ALA A 47 -7.22 -3.71 -7.77
CA ALA A 47 -7.66 -3.32 -9.12
C ALA A 47 -9.03 -2.66 -9.15
N GLU A 48 -9.88 -2.90 -8.14
CA GLU A 48 -11.24 -2.39 -8.05
C GLU A 48 -11.34 -1.03 -7.33
N LEU A 49 -10.28 -0.59 -6.63
CA LEU A 49 -10.32 0.65 -5.83
C LEU A 49 -10.73 1.87 -6.67
N LEU A 50 -10.04 2.12 -7.78
CA LEU A 50 -10.32 3.28 -8.64
C LEU A 50 -11.62 3.11 -9.46
N PRO A 51 -11.88 1.96 -10.11
CA PRO A 51 -13.18 1.74 -10.77
C PRO A 51 -14.36 1.96 -9.85
N GLY A 52 -14.30 1.47 -8.62
CA GLY A 52 -15.41 1.64 -7.68
C GLY A 52 -15.63 3.06 -7.19
N LEU A 53 -14.60 3.94 -7.17
CA LEU A 53 -14.78 5.38 -6.97
C LEU A 53 -15.51 6.02 -8.17
N VAL A 54 -15.10 5.67 -9.38
CA VAL A 54 -15.72 6.18 -10.62
C VAL A 54 -17.18 5.75 -10.71
N ASP A 55 -17.48 4.51 -10.36
CA ASP A 55 -18.84 3.92 -10.38
C ASP A 55 -19.67 4.34 -9.15
N GLY A 56 -19.12 5.07 -8.20
CA GLY A 56 -19.79 5.50 -6.99
C GLY A 56 -20.14 4.36 -6.03
N ARG A 57 -19.39 3.24 -6.06
CA ARG A 57 -19.56 2.12 -5.10
C ARG A 57 -19.10 2.51 -3.71
N TRP A 58 -18.06 3.34 -3.61
CA TRP A 58 -17.55 3.93 -2.37
C TRP A 58 -17.18 5.39 -2.54
N ASP A 59 -16.93 6.06 -1.45
CA ASP A 59 -16.69 7.51 -1.38
C ASP A 59 -15.20 7.83 -1.22
N MET A 60 -14.45 6.92 -0.58
CA MET A 60 -13.02 7.05 -0.28
C MET A 60 -12.35 5.67 -0.29
N THR A 61 -11.08 5.59 -0.67
CA THR A 61 -10.29 4.35 -0.61
C THR A 61 -9.20 4.44 0.46
N THR A 62 -8.62 3.29 0.85
CA THR A 62 -7.29 3.22 1.50
C THR A 62 -6.26 4.04 0.74
N GLY A 63 -5.15 4.37 1.36
CA GLY A 63 -4.10 5.17 0.75
C GLY A 63 -3.52 4.54 -0.52
N LEU A 64 -3.39 5.34 -1.55
CA LEU A 64 -2.79 4.96 -2.83
C LEU A 64 -1.65 5.91 -3.17
N PHE A 65 -0.59 5.40 -3.76
CA PHE A 65 0.43 6.28 -4.35
C PHE A 65 -0.20 7.24 -5.35
N VAL A 66 0.12 8.50 -5.16
CA VAL A 66 -0.32 9.57 -6.05
C VAL A 66 0.50 9.52 -7.35
N SER A 67 -0.17 9.36 -8.48
CA SER A 67 0.44 9.44 -9.81
C SER A 67 -0.40 10.33 -10.75
N GLU A 68 0.23 10.89 -11.77
CA GLU A 68 -0.48 11.70 -12.76
C GLU A 68 -1.58 10.90 -13.46
N GLU A 69 -1.32 9.64 -13.80
CA GLU A 69 -2.30 8.77 -14.42
C GLU A 69 -3.55 8.60 -13.52
N ARG A 70 -3.35 8.34 -12.22
CA ARG A 70 -4.46 8.22 -11.25
C ARG A 70 -5.18 9.54 -11.04
N ARG A 71 -4.45 10.68 -11.05
CA ARG A 71 -5.05 12.02 -10.96
C ARG A 71 -5.99 12.35 -12.12
N MET A 72 -5.83 11.70 -13.26
CA MET A 72 -6.78 11.85 -14.37
C MET A 72 -8.15 11.25 -14.04
N LEU A 73 -8.20 10.22 -13.20
CA LEU A 73 -9.41 9.45 -12.87
C LEU A 73 -10.06 9.88 -11.56
N VAL A 74 -9.27 10.23 -10.56
CA VAL A 74 -9.71 10.48 -9.17
C VAL A 74 -9.04 11.72 -8.60
N ASP A 75 -9.60 12.25 -7.51
CA ASP A 75 -8.96 13.27 -6.70
C ASP A 75 -8.28 12.61 -5.48
N PHE A 76 -7.22 13.22 -4.98
CA PHE A 76 -6.49 12.78 -3.81
C PHE A 76 -6.58 13.81 -2.69
N THR A 77 -6.62 13.33 -1.45
CA THR A 77 -6.40 14.17 -0.27
C THR A 77 -4.95 14.64 -0.21
N ARG A 78 -4.59 15.44 0.79
CA ARG A 78 -3.20 15.59 1.18
C ARG A 78 -2.60 14.21 1.52
N PRO A 79 -1.26 14.03 1.37
CA PRO A 79 -0.60 12.78 1.72
C PRO A 79 -0.85 12.34 3.17
N ILE A 80 -0.97 11.02 3.37
CA ILE A 80 -1.15 10.38 4.68
C ILE A 80 0.05 9.53 5.09
N TRP A 81 0.93 9.20 4.16
CA TRP A 81 2.22 8.53 4.39
C TRP A 81 3.17 8.73 3.20
N MET A 82 4.46 8.46 3.42
CA MET A 82 5.50 8.41 2.39
C MET A 82 6.25 7.10 2.53
N LEU A 83 6.24 6.26 1.48
CA LEU A 83 6.71 4.89 1.54
C LEU A 83 7.74 4.56 0.46
N ALA A 84 8.70 3.73 0.83
CA ALA A 84 9.64 3.10 -0.08
C ALA A 84 9.11 1.75 -0.57
N ASP A 85 9.49 1.37 -1.79
CA ASP A 85 9.26 0.03 -2.30
C ASP A 85 10.13 -1.00 -1.55
N GLY A 86 9.67 -2.23 -1.55
CA GLY A 86 10.37 -3.40 -1.04
C GLY A 86 10.14 -4.63 -1.91
N LEU A 87 11.00 -5.61 -1.73
CA LEU A 87 10.83 -6.95 -2.29
C LEU A 87 10.61 -7.94 -1.16
N LEU A 88 9.59 -8.78 -1.28
CA LEU A 88 9.44 -9.98 -0.47
C LEU A 88 10.12 -11.12 -1.19
N VAL A 89 11.08 -11.76 -0.54
CA VAL A 89 11.88 -12.85 -1.11
C VAL A 89 11.93 -14.05 -0.17
N ALA A 90 12.38 -15.21 -0.63
CA ALA A 90 12.60 -16.36 0.21
C ALA A 90 13.61 -16.04 1.32
N LYS A 91 13.41 -16.63 2.51
CA LYS A 91 14.27 -16.42 3.69
C LYS A 91 15.73 -16.71 3.37
N GLY A 92 16.61 -15.81 3.79
CA GLY A 92 18.03 -15.87 3.49
C GLY A 92 18.40 -15.26 2.12
N ASN A 93 17.42 -14.82 1.35
CA ASN A 93 17.62 -14.15 0.05
C ASN A 93 18.64 -14.92 -0.85
N PRO A 94 18.35 -16.15 -1.25
CA PRO A 94 19.31 -17.03 -1.92
C PRO A 94 19.80 -16.51 -3.29
N ARG A 95 19.10 -15.52 -3.86
CA ARG A 95 19.48 -14.86 -5.12
C ARG A 95 20.16 -13.50 -4.90
N THR A 96 20.37 -13.11 -3.64
CA THR A 96 21.06 -11.86 -3.27
C THR A 96 20.45 -10.59 -3.88
N PHE A 97 19.11 -10.56 -4.04
CA PHE A 97 18.42 -9.38 -4.54
C PHE A 97 18.50 -8.25 -3.51
N ASP A 98 18.87 -7.06 -3.94
CA ASP A 98 18.88 -5.83 -3.14
C ASP A 98 18.06 -4.70 -3.79
N GLY A 99 17.30 -5.01 -4.86
CA GLY A 99 16.44 -4.09 -5.59
C GLY A 99 15.88 -4.71 -6.86
N TYR A 100 15.29 -3.89 -7.72
CA TYR A 100 14.73 -4.33 -9.00
C TYR A 100 15.79 -4.73 -10.03
N ARG A 101 16.94 -4.02 -10.04
CA ARG A 101 18.00 -4.26 -11.03
C ARG A 101 18.59 -5.66 -10.95
N PRO A 102 18.96 -6.19 -9.77
CA PRO A 102 19.42 -7.58 -9.68
C PRO A 102 18.37 -8.60 -10.14
N VAL A 103 17.06 -8.32 -9.94
CA VAL A 103 15.97 -9.16 -10.49
C VAL A 103 15.95 -9.07 -12.02
N ALA A 104 16.17 -7.90 -12.59
CA ALA A 104 16.23 -7.72 -14.05
C ALA A 104 17.43 -8.43 -14.67
N GLU A 105 18.59 -8.38 -14.01
CA GLU A 105 19.85 -9.00 -14.46
C GLU A 105 19.83 -10.53 -14.38
N ASP A 106 19.14 -11.12 -13.39
CA ASP A 106 18.97 -12.56 -13.28
C ASP A 106 17.93 -13.07 -14.30
N GLN A 107 18.42 -13.62 -15.42
CA GLN A 107 17.58 -14.08 -16.53
C GLN A 107 16.55 -15.16 -16.14
N ALA A 108 16.77 -15.88 -15.05
CA ALA A 108 15.85 -16.90 -14.54
C ALA A 108 14.87 -16.35 -13.49
N ALA A 109 15.03 -15.11 -13.05
CA ALA A 109 14.19 -14.53 -12.02
C ALA A 109 12.80 -14.17 -12.54
N LEU A 110 11.77 -14.54 -11.79
CA LEU A 110 10.39 -14.11 -11.97
C LEU A 110 10.01 -13.19 -10.80
N ILE A 111 9.31 -12.10 -11.07
CA ILE A 111 8.81 -11.17 -10.06
C ILE A 111 7.29 -11.15 -10.03
N GLY A 112 6.71 -11.21 -8.82
CA GLY A 112 5.29 -11.06 -8.55
C GLY A 112 4.92 -9.59 -8.35
N ILE A 113 3.76 -9.19 -8.86
CA ILE A 113 3.18 -7.84 -8.72
C ILE A 113 1.69 -7.98 -8.50
N ILE A 114 1.08 -7.10 -7.71
CA ILE A 114 -0.38 -7.05 -7.60
C ILE A 114 -0.98 -6.22 -8.74
N SER A 115 -2.07 -6.70 -9.30
CA SER A 115 -2.80 -6.01 -10.38
C SER A 115 -3.16 -4.57 -9.99
N GLY A 116 -2.82 -3.61 -10.83
CA GLY A 116 -3.09 -2.18 -10.62
C GLY A 116 -2.08 -1.45 -9.72
N GLN A 117 -1.15 -2.15 -9.06
CA GLN A 117 -0.09 -1.50 -8.29
C GLN A 117 0.98 -0.87 -9.19
N ILE A 118 1.51 0.28 -8.73
CA ILE A 118 2.53 1.06 -9.48
C ILE A 118 3.86 0.30 -9.64
N GLN A 119 4.13 -0.70 -8.81
CA GLN A 119 5.33 -1.53 -8.88
C GLN A 119 5.46 -2.29 -10.20
N HIS A 120 4.36 -2.49 -10.94
CA HIS A 120 4.43 -3.03 -12.31
C HIS A 120 5.27 -2.12 -13.22
N GLN A 121 4.94 -0.84 -13.25
CA GLN A 121 5.69 0.15 -14.03
C GLN A 121 7.12 0.32 -13.50
N THR A 122 7.30 0.29 -12.18
CA THR A 122 8.63 0.39 -11.56
C THR A 122 9.52 -0.79 -11.98
N ALA A 123 9.00 -2.01 -12.00
CA ALA A 123 9.75 -3.19 -12.46
C ALA A 123 10.18 -3.06 -13.93
N LEU A 124 9.26 -2.66 -14.82
CA LEU A 124 9.54 -2.41 -16.23
C LEU A 124 10.62 -1.33 -16.43
N GLN A 125 10.50 -0.20 -15.71
CA GLN A 125 11.47 0.92 -15.77
C GLN A 125 12.87 0.53 -15.29
N ASN A 126 12.96 -0.47 -14.39
CA ASN A 126 14.23 -1.01 -13.91
C ASN A 126 14.73 -2.19 -14.74
N GLY A 127 14.11 -2.48 -15.89
CA GLY A 127 14.59 -3.43 -16.87
C GLY A 127 14.07 -4.87 -16.72
N VAL A 128 13.09 -5.12 -15.84
CA VAL A 128 12.44 -6.44 -15.77
C VAL A 128 11.55 -6.64 -16.99
N PRO A 129 11.79 -7.66 -17.85
CA PRO A 129 10.98 -7.88 -19.04
C PRO A 129 9.54 -8.30 -18.67
N PRO A 130 8.52 -7.91 -19.47
CA PRO A 130 7.11 -8.19 -19.17
C PRO A 130 6.80 -9.68 -18.96
N GLU A 131 7.43 -10.56 -19.72
CA GLU A 131 7.25 -12.02 -19.65
C GLU A 131 7.72 -12.63 -18.32
N ARG A 132 8.58 -11.92 -17.59
CA ARG A 132 9.07 -12.33 -16.27
C ARG A 132 8.25 -11.72 -15.11
N ILE A 133 7.24 -10.92 -15.41
CA ILE A 133 6.31 -10.37 -14.41
C ILE A 133 5.09 -11.28 -14.30
N LYS A 134 4.80 -11.74 -13.07
CA LYS A 134 3.58 -12.49 -12.74
C LYS A 134 2.63 -11.60 -11.95
N VAL A 135 1.41 -11.46 -12.45
CA VAL A 135 0.40 -10.60 -11.83
C VAL A 135 -0.53 -11.43 -10.96
N PHE A 136 -0.74 -11.00 -9.72
CA PHE A 136 -1.62 -11.59 -8.73
C PHE A 136 -2.75 -10.63 -8.37
N ALA A 137 -3.84 -11.15 -7.83
CA ALA A 137 -4.93 -10.32 -7.34
C ALA A 137 -4.67 -9.82 -5.90
N ARG A 138 -4.05 -10.66 -5.06
CA ARG A 138 -3.94 -10.44 -3.61
C ARG A 138 -2.51 -10.63 -3.10
N GLN A 139 -2.19 -9.90 -2.04
CA GLN A 139 -0.90 -9.97 -1.34
C GLN A 139 -0.55 -11.41 -0.91
N ALA A 140 -1.50 -12.13 -0.30
CA ALA A 140 -1.28 -13.49 0.18
C ALA A 140 -0.89 -14.44 -0.97
N GLU A 141 -1.57 -14.36 -2.11
CA GLU A 141 -1.25 -15.18 -3.29
C GLU A 141 0.18 -14.95 -3.79
N ALA A 142 0.60 -13.69 -3.85
CA ALA A 142 1.96 -13.33 -4.27
C ALA A 142 3.02 -13.79 -3.24
N ALA A 143 2.73 -13.66 -1.94
CA ALA A 143 3.60 -14.13 -0.86
C ALA A 143 3.75 -15.66 -0.86
N ASP A 144 2.64 -16.39 -1.05
CA ASP A 144 2.64 -17.85 -1.17
C ASP A 144 3.43 -18.31 -2.40
N ALA A 145 3.33 -17.59 -3.51
CA ALA A 145 4.10 -17.85 -4.72
C ALA A 145 5.62 -17.69 -4.50
N VAL A 146 6.04 -16.70 -3.69
CA VAL A 146 7.45 -16.56 -3.28
C VAL A 146 7.87 -17.72 -2.38
N ALA A 147 7.06 -18.06 -1.36
CA ALA A 147 7.35 -19.15 -0.44
C ALA A 147 7.48 -20.50 -1.15
N ALA A 148 6.68 -20.72 -2.18
CA ALA A 148 6.70 -21.92 -3.03
C ALA A 148 7.78 -21.91 -4.13
N GLY A 149 8.50 -20.78 -4.33
CA GLY A 149 9.47 -20.62 -5.41
C GLY A 149 8.87 -20.47 -6.82
N ALA A 150 7.56 -20.23 -6.92
CA ALA A 150 6.88 -19.98 -8.19
C ALA A 150 7.24 -18.61 -8.77
N VAL A 151 7.56 -17.64 -7.92
CA VAL A 151 8.26 -16.38 -8.23
C VAL A 151 9.41 -16.20 -7.24
N HIS A 152 10.41 -15.41 -7.59
CA HIS A 152 11.64 -15.27 -6.80
C HIS A 152 11.66 -14.00 -5.94
N ALA A 153 10.84 -13.03 -6.31
CA ALA A 153 10.56 -11.82 -5.55
C ALA A 153 9.10 -11.41 -5.75
N TYR A 154 8.54 -10.70 -4.78
CA TYR A 154 7.27 -9.98 -4.93
C TYR A 154 7.51 -8.51 -4.56
N ALA A 155 7.21 -7.60 -5.50
CA ALA A 155 7.39 -6.18 -5.29
C ALA A 155 6.10 -5.50 -4.83
N SER A 156 6.21 -4.76 -3.73
CA SER A 156 5.21 -3.85 -3.19
C SER A 156 5.91 -2.80 -2.32
N VAL A 157 5.23 -2.17 -1.38
CA VAL A 157 5.88 -1.29 -0.41
C VAL A 157 6.52 -2.11 0.71
N ALA A 158 7.71 -1.71 1.14
CA ALA A 158 8.44 -2.42 2.19
C ALA A 158 7.63 -2.59 3.49
N MET A 159 6.82 -1.59 3.83
CA MET A 159 5.96 -1.61 5.01
C MET A 159 4.87 -2.68 4.91
N ALA A 160 4.23 -2.88 3.74
CA ALA A 160 3.26 -3.96 3.54
C ALA A 160 3.91 -5.34 3.73
N HIS A 161 5.12 -5.52 3.21
CA HIS A 161 5.87 -6.76 3.38
C HIS A 161 6.21 -7.03 4.85
N ARG A 162 6.67 -6.00 5.59
CA ARG A 162 6.92 -6.12 7.04
C ARG A 162 5.65 -6.45 7.81
N GLY A 163 4.53 -5.81 7.47
CA GLY A 163 3.23 -6.11 8.05
C GLY A 163 2.79 -7.54 7.78
N TYR A 164 2.99 -8.04 6.55
CA TYR A 164 2.69 -9.43 6.20
C TYR A 164 3.57 -10.41 6.99
N VAL A 165 4.90 -10.25 6.98
CA VAL A 165 5.84 -11.13 7.69
C VAL A 165 5.58 -11.11 9.20
N GLY A 166 5.28 -9.94 9.78
CA GLY A 166 4.95 -9.83 11.21
C GLY A 166 3.70 -10.62 11.62
N ARG A 167 2.74 -10.78 10.73
CA ARG A 167 1.52 -11.60 10.94
C ARG A 167 1.71 -13.09 10.59
N HIS A 168 2.77 -13.41 9.85
CA HIS A 168 3.12 -14.76 9.41
C HIS A 168 4.57 -15.09 9.79
N PRO A 169 4.92 -15.13 11.10
CA PRO A 169 6.32 -15.24 11.55
C PRO A 169 7.00 -16.55 11.13
N ASP A 170 6.22 -17.59 10.86
CA ASP A 170 6.70 -18.89 10.42
C ASP A 170 6.88 -18.98 8.89
N ALA A 171 6.43 -17.99 8.14
CA ALA A 171 6.61 -17.97 6.68
C ALA A 171 8.11 -17.88 6.35
N PRO A 172 8.61 -18.70 5.39
CA PRO A 172 10.01 -18.69 5.01
C PRO A 172 10.34 -17.48 4.10
N LEU A 173 10.02 -16.29 4.55
CA LEU A 173 10.09 -15.04 3.79
C LEU A 173 10.95 -13.98 4.49
N THR A 174 11.51 -13.09 3.72
CA THR A 174 12.28 -11.93 4.22
C THR A 174 12.01 -10.70 3.37
N VAL A 175 12.14 -9.52 3.95
CA VAL A 175 11.90 -8.23 3.28
C VAL A 175 13.24 -7.60 2.92
N ILE A 176 13.34 -7.13 1.69
CA ILE A 176 14.47 -6.35 1.18
C ILE A 176 13.96 -4.96 0.84
N ASP A 177 14.60 -3.93 1.37
CA ASP A 177 14.29 -2.54 1.00
C ASP A 177 14.88 -2.23 -0.38
N VAL A 178 14.06 -1.64 -1.25
CA VAL A 178 14.53 -1.17 -2.56
C VAL A 178 15.30 0.15 -2.36
N PRO A 179 16.52 0.26 -2.89
CA PRO A 179 17.32 1.49 -2.78
C PRO A 179 16.60 2.70 -3.41
N ALA A 180 16.69 3.85 -2.75
CA ALA A 180 16.14 5.09 -3.27
C ALA A 180 16.70 5.50 -4.65
N ALA A 181 17.89 5.00 -5.02
CA ALA A 181 18.46 5.18 -6.35
C ALA A 181 17.69 4.46 -7.47
N GLU A 182 16.95 3.40 -7.14
CA GLU A 182 16.09 2.67 -8.09
C GLU A 182 14.65 3.18 -8.03
N LYS A 183 14.16 3.51 -6.83
CA LYS A 183 12.82 4.05 -6.61
C LYS A 183 12.79 4.93 -5.38
N GLN A 184 12.65 6.25 -5.60
CA GLN A 184 12.44 7.18 -4.49
C GLN A 184 11.15 6.86 -3.73
N PRO A 185 11.15 7.00 -2.39
CA PRO A 185 9.91 6.95 -1.62
C PRO A 185 8.86 7.89 -2.19
N ALA A 186 7.62 7.46 -2.20
CA ALA A 186 6.52 8.20 -2.80
C ALA A 186 5.39 8.43 -1.79
N ALA A 187 4.70 9.56 -1.96
CA ALA A 187 3.57 9.92 -1.14
C ALA A 187 2.32 9.14 -1.54
N GLY A 188 1.58 8.68 -0.54
CA GLY A 188 0.24 8.13 -0.72
C GLY A 188 -0.81 8.96 0.00
N ALA A 189 -2.02 8.90 -0.53
CA ALA A 189 -3.16 9.67 -0.05
C ALA A 189 -4.45 8.86 -0.22
N PHE A 190 -5.49 9.19 0.51
CA PHE A 190 -6.82 8.68 0.23
C PHE A 190 -7.29 9.19 -1.13
N ALA A 191 -7.89 8.30 -1.93
CA ALA A 191 -8.49 8.68 -3.20
C ALA A 191 -10.01 8.88 -3.04
N LEU A 192 -10.55 9.83 -3.79
CA LEU A 192 -11.95 10.25 -3.79
C LEU A 192 -12.45 10.33 -5.23
N ALA A 193 -13.75 10.20 -5.44
CA ALA A 193 -14.34 10.42 -6.74
C ALA A 193 -13.97 11.81 -7.31
N LYS A 194 -13.69 11.86 -8.60
CA LYS A 194 -13.29 13.08 -9.30
C LYS A 194 -14.35 14.18 -9.17
N GLY A 195 -13.88 15.40 -8.89
CA GLY A 195 -14.75 16.59 -8.82
C GLY A 195 -15.44 16.80 -7.47
N ASN A 196 -15.27 15.89 -6.47
CA ASN A 196 -15.84 16.10 -5.14
C ASN A 196 -14.94 16.99 -4.25
N ALA A 197 -14.68 18.20 -4.74
CA ALA A 197 -13.79 19.16 -4.07
C ALA A 197 -14.30 19.58 -2.67
N ALA A 198 -15.62 19.54 -2.44
CA ALA A 198 -16.20 19.87 -1.13
C ALA A 198 -15.83 18.81 -0.09
N LEU A 199 -16.01 17.53 -0.39
CA LEU A 199 -15.63 16.42 0.48
C LEU A 199 -14.12 16.41 0.71
N ARG A 200 -13.33 16.55 -0.36
CA ARG A 200 -11.87 16.60 -0.26
C ARG A 200 -11.40 17.68 0.71
N ARG A 201 -11.88 18.92 0.60
CA ARG A 201 -11.51 20.01 1.52
C ARG A 201 -11.87 19.71 2.97
N ARG A 202 -13.03 19.09 3.23
CA ARG A 202 -13.43 18.70 4.59
C ARG A 202 -12.49 17.64 5.15
N ILE A 203 -12.12 16.64 4.36
CA ILE A 203 -11.17 15.60 4.76
C ILE A 203 -9.78 16.20 4.97
N ASP A 204 -9.28 17.03 4.05
CA ASP A 204 -7.98 17.68 4.17
C ASP A 204 -7.88 18.54 5.43
N SER A 205 -8.95 19.27 5.79
CA SER A 205 -9.01 20.03 7.06
C SER A 205 -8.91 19.12 8.30
N CYS A 206 -9.59 17.96 8.29
CA CYS A 206 -9.44 16.98 9.38
C CYS A 206 -8.02 16.40 9.44
N LEU A 207 -7.40 16.14 8.26
CA LEU A 207 -6.03 15.67 8.19
C LEU A 207 -5.03 16.71 8.70
N ASP A 208 -5.27 18.01 8.46
CA ASP A 208 -4.44 19.10 9.00
C ASP A 208 -4.40 19.08 10.54
N ASP A 209 -5.52 18.77 11.19
CA ASP A 209 -5.62 18.68 12.65
C ASP A 209 -5.08 17.36 13.22
N VAL A 210 -5.15 16.26 12.46
CA VAL A 210 -4.85 14.91 12.95
C VAL A 210 -3.39 14.51 12.71
N LEU A 211 -2.85 14.79 11.51
CA LEU A 211 -1.50 14.33 11.15
C LEU A 211 -0.45 15.01 12.06
N GLY A 212 0.48 14.21 12.57
CA GLY A 212 1.52 14.67 13.50
C GLY A 212 1.05 14.84 14.97
N SER A 213 -0.26 14.75 15.25
CA SER A 213 -0.78 14.76 16.63
C SER A 213 -0.27 13.56 17.44
N SER A 214 -0.36 13.63 18.78
CA SER A 214 0.01 12.51 19.65
C SER A 214 -0.76 11.24 19.30
N TRP A 215 -2.07 11.36 19.05
CA TRP A 215 -2.91 10.23 18.62
C TRP A 215 -2.41 9.61 17.29
N HIS A 216 -2.09 10.43 16.29
CA HIS A 216 -1.59 9.96 15.02
C HIS A 216 -0.25 9.22 15.17
N ARG A 217 0.69 9.80 15.92
CA ARG A 217 2.01 9.20 16.17
C ARG A 217 1.91 7.87 16.90
N GLU A 218 1.07 7.78 17.90
CA GLU A 218 0.81 6.55 18.67
C GLU A 218 0.18 5.49 17.76
N MET A 219 -0.89 5.82 17.06
CA MET A 219 -1.58 4.93 16.12
C MET A 219 -0.64 4.41 15.02
N MET A 220 0.17 5.27 14.41
CA MET A 220 1.14 4.85 13.39
C MET A 220 2.23 3.94 13.97
N SER A 221 2.71 4.23 15.19
CA SER A 221 3.70 3.40 15.89
C SER A 221 3.17 2.00 16.20
N GLU A 222 1.91 1.87 16.64
CA GLU A 222 1.23 0.59 16.85
C GLU A 222 1.17 -0.25 15.56
N HIS A 223 1.19 0.40 14.39
CA HIS A 223 1.19 -0.25 13.09
C HIS A 223 2.61 -0.37 12.46
N GLY A 224 3.66 -0.19 13.28
CA GLY A 224 5.04 -0.47 12.89
C GLY A 224 5.78 0.68 12.17
N PHE A 225 5.19 1.87 12.11
CA PHE A 225 5.88 3.06 11.60
C PHE A 225 6.79 3.66 12.65
N SER A 226 8.02 3.95 12.26
CA SER A 226 8.96 4.68 13.11
C SER A 226 8.65 6.19 13.16
N GLY A 227 9.19 6.90 14.15
CA GLY A 227 9.11 8.35 14.18
C GLY A 227 9.65 9.01 12.91
N ALA A 228 10.74 8.48 12.35
CA ALA A 228 11.30 8.97 11.10
C ALA A 228 10.39 8.77 9.87
N ASP A 229 9.61 7.69 9.84
CA ASP A 229 8.62 7.47 8.78
C ASP A 229 7.48 8.49 8.87
N ILE A 230 7.05 8.82 10.08
CA ILE A 230 6.02 9.82 10.33
C ILE A 230 6.53 11.23 10.00
N ASP A 231 7.74 11.58 10.48
CA ASP A 231 8.31 12.92 10.27
C ASP A 231 8.65 13.21 8.79
N ARG A 232 8.87 12.17 7.99
CA ARG A 232 9.05 12.31 6.53
C ARG A 232 7.79 12.81 5.82
N LEU A 233 6.62 12.60 6.42
CA LEU A 233 5.34 13.06 5.90
C LEU A 233 5.05 14.52 6.27
N LEU A 234 5.47 14.96 7.45
CA LEU A 234 5.14 16.25 8.05
C LEU A 234 6.06 17.37 7.56
#